data_4788616e2187b7be0880c23a0c70f8d3
#
_entry.id   4788616e2187b7be0880c23a0c70f8d3
#
_cell.length_a   1.000
_cell.length_b   1.000
_cell.length_c   1.000
_cell.angle_alpha   90.00
_cell.angle_beta   90.00
_cell.angle_gamma   90.00
#
_symmetry.space_group_name_H-M   'P 1'
#
loop_
_entity.id
_entity.type
_entity.pdbx_description
1 polymer ?
#
loop_
_entity_poly.entity_id
_entity_poly.type
_entity_poly.pdbx_seq_one_letter_code
_entity_poly.pdbx_strand_id
1 'polypeptide(L)'
;MDGGAVLPVTGEKVSARLGAGVEKTGRIAQERLPLAADAIGLFARISALNGVSEPVILATSAVRDAENGPELTERVRELTDLKMRLISGEEEAALGFRGAVSAVGTSWEGPVLVVDLGGGSAQLIVGEASSGPLMQVSLPLGSNRTTERFVENDPAKKKELRTLDEHVKEMMPGWSLSQRVSVVAVGGSARAILKITRDSLTVERMRKLALEISELPSAVLAREHGLAPERARVMPAAITTLAAILEHFDRDRLTVARGGLREGTLLTLAEGKEI
;
A
#
# COMPACT_ATOMS: atom_id res chain seq x y z
N MET A 1 5.84 -22.60 5.93
CA MET A 1 7.00 -21.77 5.52
C MET A 1 8.13 -22.71 5.18
N ASP A 2 8.77 -22.52 4.05
CA ASP A 2 9.94 -23.30 3.65
C ASP A 2 11.14 -22.36 3.64
N GLY A 3 12.19 -22.70 4.42
CA GLY A 3 13.40 -21.88 4.54
C GLY A 3 13.20 -20.43 5.05
N GLY A 4 12.14 -20.16 5.82
CA GLY A 4 11.82 -18.81 6.32
C GLY A 4 11.03 -17.92 5.35
N ALA A 5 10.71 -18.39 4.15
CA ALA A 5 9.90 -17.65 3.18
C ALA A 5 8.40 -17.91 3.37
N VAL A 6 7.58 -16.87 3.16
CA VAL A 6 6.13 -16.99 3.10
C VAL A 6 5.73 -17.46 1.70
N LEU A 7 5.13 -18.65 1.62
CA LEU A 7 4.63 -19.21 0.36
C LEU A 7 3.11 -19.07 0.30
N PRO A 8 2.56 -18.34 -0.68
CA PRO A 8 1.12 -18.20 -0.83
C PRO A 8 0.51 -19.52 -1.30
N VAL A 9 -0.55 -19.99 -0.61
CA VAL A 9 -1.35 -21.15 -1.01
C VAL A 9 -2.49 -20.69 -1.93
N THR A 10 -3.18 -19.63 -1.53
CA THR A 10 -4.22 -18.97 -2.32
C THR A 10 -4.24 -17.49 -2.01
N GLY A 11 -4.87 -16.69 -2.84
CA GLY A 11 -4.99 -15.26 -2.62
C GLY A 11 -6.20 -14.69 -3.35
N GLU A 12 -7.18 -14.23 -2.58
CA GLU A 12 -8.38 -13.60 -3.09
C GLU A 12 -8.40 -12.11 -2.76
N LYS A 13 -9.12 -11.36 -3.55
CA LYS A 13 -9.24 -9.92 -3.37
C LYS A 13 -10.64 -9.43 -3.73
N VAL A 14 -11.26 -8.72 -2.79
CA VAL A 14 -12.47 -7.94 -3.04
C VAL A 14 -12.15 -6.46 -2.84
N SER A 15 -12.55 -5.62 -3.78
CA SER A 15 -12.30 -4.18 -3.74
C SER A 15 -13.49 -3.46 -3.08
N ALA A 16 -13.62 -3.59 -1.76
CA ALA A 16 -14.71 -2.94 -1.01
C ALA A 16 -14.53 -1.41 -0.89
N ARG A 17 -13.31 -0.88 -1.11
CA ARG A 17 -12.99 0.56 -1.08
C ARG A 17 -13.45 1.25 0.21
N LEU A 18 -13.26 0.62 1.37
CA LEU A 18 -13.72 1.09 2.67
C LEU A 18 -13.29 2.53 2.98
N GLY A 19 -12.07 2.91 2.61
CA GLY A 19 -11.53 4.24 2.87
C GLY A 19 -12.07 5.36 1.97
N ALA A 20 -12.85 5.03 0.91
CA ALA A 20 -13.34 6.08 0.01
C ALA A 20 -14.40 6.94 0.68
N GLY A 21 -14.13 8.24 0.79
CA GLY A 21 -14.99 9.24 1.41
C GLY A 21 -14.85 9.36 2.93
N VAL A 22 -14.13 8.46 3.62
CA VAL A 22 -13.97 8.51 5.09
C VAL A 22 -13.35 9.82 5.54
N GLU A 23 -12.34 10.33 4.82
CA GLU A 23 -11.72 11.63 5.16
C GLU A 23 -12.71 12.80 5.19
N LYS A 24 -13.71 12.78 4.28
CA LYS A 24 -14.70 13.87 4.16
C LYS A 24 -15.88 13.71 5.12
N THR A 25 -16.27 12.46 5.38
CA THR A 25 -17.52 12.14 6.10
C THR A 25 -17.28 11.63 7.51
N GLY A 26 -16.03 11.23 7.85
CA GLY A 26 -15.72 10.53 9.08
C GLY A 26 -16.25 9.08 9.12
N ARG A 27 -16.91 8.62 8.04
CA ARG A 27 -17.63 7.35 8.06
C ARG A 27 -17.38 6.52 6.80
N ILE A 28 -17.37 5.20 6.96
CA ILE A 28 -17.45 4.25 5.84
C ILE A 28 -18.87 4.34 5.26
N ALA A 29 -18.96 4.41 3.94
CA ALA A 29 -20.25 4.42 3.26
C ALA A 29 -21.07 3.16 3.60
N GLN A 30 -22.35 3.34 3.97
CA GLN A 30 -23.17 2.29 4.58
C GLN A 30 -23.31 1.03 3.71
N GLU A 31 -23.36 1.21 2.39
CA GLU A 31 -23.44 0.10 1.42
C GLU A 31 -22.15 -0.74 1.32
N ARG A 32 -21.03 -0.23 1.84
CA ARG A 32 -19.72 -0.93 1.81
C ARG A 32 -19.49 -1.84 3.00
N LEU A 33 -20.19 -1.60 4.11
CA LEU A 33 -20.08 -2.43 5.29
C LEU A 33 -20.49 -3.89 5.02
N PRO A 34 -21.70 -4.18 4.48
CA PRO A 34 -22.08 -5.54 4.15
C PRO A 34 -21.16 -6.17 3.10
N LEU A 35 -20.78 -5.43 2.06
CA LEU A 35 -19.85 -5.93 1.04
C LEU A 35 -18.52 -6.40 1.62
N ALA A 36 -17.96 -5.64 2.57
CA ALA A 36 -16.72 -6.01 3.24
C ALA A 36 -16.91 -7.21 4.18
N ALA A 37 -17.99 -7.23 4.96
CA ALA A 37 -18.28 -8.32 5.87
C ALA A 37 -18.51 -9.64 5.11
N ASP A 38 -19.26 -9.62 4.01
CA ASP A 38 -19.49 -10.78 3.14
C ASP A 38 -18.19 -11.29 2.52
N ALA A 39 -17.32 -10.36 2.06
CA ALA A 39 -16.01 -10.73 1.54
C ALA A 39 -15.13 -11.41 2.60
N ILE A 40 -15.12 -10.91 3.84
CA ILE A 40 -14.39 -11.51 4.96
C ILE A 40 -14.98 -12.90 5.28
N GLY A 41 -16.29 -13.03 5.30
CA GLY A 41 -16.97 -14.32 5.50
C GLY A 41 -16.60 -15.34 4.43
N LEU A 42 -16.53 -14.92 3.15
CA LEU A 42 -16.04 -15.76 2.07
C LEU A 42 -14.58 -16.19 2.29
N PHE A 43 -13.72 -15.26 2.67
CA PHE A 43 -12.29 -15.56 2.92
C PHE A 43 -12.11 -16.49 4.10
N ALA A 44 -12.91 -16.37 5.17
CA ALA A 44 -12.90 -17.30 6.29
C ALA A 44 -13.27 -18.72 5.84
N ARG A 45 -14.28 -18.89 4.97
CA ARG A 45 -14.64 -20.19 4.39
C ARG A 45 -13.53 -20.78 3.52
N ILE A 46 -12.89 -19.94 2.67
CA ILE A 46 -11.75 -20.37 1.85
C ILE A 46 -10.60 -20.83 2.75
N SER A 47 -10.30 -20.09 3.84
CA SER A 47 -9.27 -20.48 4.81
C SER A 47 -9.58 -21.84 5.45
N ALA A 48 -10.82 -22.06 5.89
CA ALA A 48 -11.25 -23.32 6.47
C ALA A 48 -11.11 -24.51 5.48
N LEU A 49 -11.46 -24.31 4.20
CA LEU A 49 -11.26 -25.31 3.14
C LEU A 49 -9.78 -25.62 2.89
N ASN A 50 -8.87 -24.73 3.26
CA ASN A 50 -7.42 -24.92 3.21
C ASN A 50 -6.83 -25.37 4.57
N GLY A 51 -7.66 -25.79 5.51
CA GLY A 51 -7.21 -26.32 6.81
C GLY A 51 -6.91 -25.26 7.88
N VAL A 52 -7.28 -23.99 7.65
CA VAL A 52 -7.10 -22.90 8.60
C VAL A 52 -8.46 -22.48 9.17
N SER A 53 -8.79 -22.99 10.37
CA SER A 53 -10.06 -22.70 11.04
C SER A 53 -10.13 -21.29 11.66
N GLU A 54 -8.97 -20.75 12.07
CA GLU A 54 -8.87 -19.45 12.74
C GLU A 54 -7.94 -18.51 11.94
N PRO A 55 -8.40 -17.93 10.83
CA PRO A 55 -7.61 -16.95 10.09
C PRO A 55 -7.45 -15.65 10.88
N VAL A 56 -6.29 -15.03 10.78
CA VAL A 56 -6.06 -13.70 11.37
C VAL A 56 -6.70 -12.64 10.49
N ILE A 57 -7.62 -11.86 11.05
CA ILE A 57 -8.29 -10.76 10.38
C ILE A 57 -7.76 -9.45 10.95
N LEU A 58 -7.07 -8.67 10.12
CA LEU A 58 -6.55 -7.36 10.50
C LEU A 58 -7.33 -6.25 9.81
N ALA A 59 -7.68 -5.22 10.60
CA ALA A 59 -8.25 -3.98 10.10
C ALA A 59 -7.27 -2.83 10.34
N THR A 60 -7.17 -1.95 9.35
CA THR A 60 -6.22 -0.82 9.32
C THR A 60 -6.94 0.52 9.23
N SER A 61 -6.27 1.56 8.74
CA SER A 61 -6.69 2.96 8.78
C SER A 61 -8.17 3.19 8.42
N ALA A 62 -8.68 2.58 7.36
CA ALA A 62 -10.05 2.82 6.89
C ALA A 62 -11.12 2.46 7.94
N VAL A 63 -10.88 1.40 8.72
CA VAL A 63 -11.80 0.98 9.80
C VAL A 63 -11.47 1.72 11.10
N ARG A 64 -10.19 1.94 11.37
CA ARG A 64 -9.70 2.64 12.56
C ARG A 64 -10.18 4.10 12.60
N ASP A 65 -10.15 4.79 11.47
CA ASP A 65 -10.40 6.22 11.37
C ASP A 65 -11.91 6.55 11.17
N ALA A 66 -12.74 5.54 10.94
CA ALA A 66 -14.17 5.71 10.72
C ALA A 66 -14.98 5.55 12.02
N GLU A 67 -15.89 6.50 12.29
CA GLU A 67 -16.83 6.44 13.43
C GLU A 67 -17.67 5.15 13.44
N ASN A 68 -18.03 4.65 12.27
CA ASN A 68 -18.78 3.40 12.12
C ASN A 68 -17.91 2.16 11.85
N GLY A 69 -16.61 2.25 12.07
CA GLY A 69 -15.70 1.09 12.02
C GLY A 69 -16.14 -0.07 12.92
N PRO A 70 -16.60 0.16 14.16
CA PRO A 70 -17.14 -0.88 15.03
C PRO A 70 -18.32 -1.65 14.44
N GLU A 71 -19.15 -1.03 13.59
CA GLU A 71 -20.26 -1.73 12.92
C GLU A 71 -19.74 -2.87 11.99
N LEU A 72 -18.61 -2.62 11.31
CA LEU A 72 -18.00 -3.68 10.49
C LEU A 72 -17.45 -4.81 11.35
N THR A 73 -16.79 -4.49 12.47
CA THR A 73 -16.24 -5.48 13.40
C THR A 73 -17.32 -6.39 13.94
N GLU A 74 -18.46 -5.81 14.33
CA GLU A 74 -19.59 -6.59 14.85
C GLU A 74 -20.23 -7.47 13.76
N ARG A 75 -20.45 -6.93 12.55
CA ARG A 75 -20.97 -7.73 11.42
C ARG A 75 -20.07 -8.92 11.07
N VAL A 76 -18.76 -8.73 11.09
CA VAL A 76 -17.80 -9.82 10.84
C VAL A 76 -17.91 -10.88 11.94
N ARG A 77 -18.00 -10.47 13.21
CA ARG A 77 -18.18 -11.38 14.34
C ARG A 77 -19.48 -12.19 14.21
N GLU A 78 -20.59 -11.53 13.88
CA GLU A 78 -21.89 -12.20 13.69
C GLU A 78 -21.88 -13.22 12.55
N LEU A 79 -21.19 -12.90 11.43
CA LEU A 79 -21.15 -13.75 10.24
C LEU A 79 -20.19 -14.94 10.36
N THR A 80 -19.11 -14.79 11.13
CA THR A 80 -17.98 -15.73 11.09
C THR A 80 -17.58 -16.30 12.43
N ASP A 81 -18.08 -15.75 13.54
CA ASP A 81 -17.63 -16.00 14.92
C ASP A 81 -16.12 -15.69 15.13
N LEU A 82 -15.48 -15.00 14.19
CA LEU A 82 -14.08 -14.63 14.26
C LEU A 82 -13.91 -13.18 14.75
N LYS A 83 -12.78 -12.95 15.41
CA LYS A 83 -12.40 -11.60 15.87
C LYS A 83 -11.61 -10.87 14.80
N MET A 84 -12.04 -9.66 14.48
CA MET A 84 -11.26 -8.73 13.69
C MET A 84 -10.40 -7.87 14.63
N ARG A 85 -9.08 -7.88 14.43
CA ARG A 85 -8.14 -7.05 15.19
C ARG A 85 -7.89 -5.75 14.47
N LEU A 86 -8.17 -4.64 15.16
CA LEU A 86 -7.81 -3.32 14.71
C LEU A 86 -6.37 -3.02 15.16
N ILE A 87 -5.46 -2.84 14.20
CA ILE A 87 -4.07 -2.53 14.49
C ILE A 87 -3.80 -1.03 14.46
N SER A 88 -2.86 -0.57 15.28
CA SER A 88 -2.40 0.82 15.28
C SER A 88 -1.61 1.14 14.00
N GLY A 89 -1.40 2.43 13.73
CA GLY A 89 -0.53 2.85 12.63
C GLY A 89 0.92 2.40 12.80
N GLU A 90 1.38 2.30 14.04
CA GLU A 90 2.73 1.83 14.38
C GLU A 90 2.87 0.32 14.14
N GLU A 91 1.89 -0.47 14.56
CA GLU A 91 1.85 -1.92 14.30
C GLU A 91 1.77 -2.18 12.79
N GLU A 92 0.90 -1.45 12.07
CA GLU A 92 0.75 -1.55 10.62
C GLU A 92 2.08 -1.28 9.90
N ALA A 93 2.80 -0.22 10.32
CA ALA A 93 4.10 0.13 9.77
C ALA A 93 5.19 -0.90 10.11
N ALA A 94 5.24 -1.40 11.35
CA ALA A 94 6.22 -2.41 11.76
C ALA A 94 6.05 -3.73 10.98
N LEU A 95 4.81 -4.21 10.86
CA LEU A 95 4.50 -5.40 10.09
C LEU A 95 4.75 -5.18 8.60
N GLY A 96 4.36 -4.02 8.06
CA GLY A 96 4.59 -3.65 6.65
C GLY A 96 6.09 -3.59 6.32
N PHE A 97 6.89 -2.96 7.16
CA PHE A 97 8.34 -2.88 7.03
C PHE A 97 8.96 -4.27 7.01
N ARG A 98 8.63 -5.10 8.00
CA ARG A 98 9.13 -6.47 8.11
C ARG A 98 8.85 -7.30 6.85
N GLY A 99 7.61 -7.26 6.36
CA GLY A 99 7.24 -7.96 5.14
C GLY A 99 7.93 -7.44 3.89
N ALA A 100 8.11 -6.12 3.77
CA ALA A 100 8.80 -5.49 2.66
C ALA A 100 10.27 -5.89 2.59
N VAL A 101 10.98 -5.80 3.70
CA VAL A 101 12.41 -6.10 3.81
C VAL A 101 12.68 -7.58 3.56
N SER A 102 11.87 -8.47 4.14
CA SER A 102 11.99 -9.93 3.95
C SER A 102 11.77 -10.36 2.50
N ALA A 103 10.87 -9.69 1.77
CA ALA A 103 10.50 -10.07 0.41
C ALA A 103 11.57 -9.76 -0.65
N VAL A 104 12.53 -8.90 -0.35
CA VAL A 104 13.62 -8.57 -1.30
C VAL A 104 14.73 -9.60 -1.27
N GLY A 105 14.89 -10.35 -0.16
CA GLY A 105 15.79 -11.52 -0.07
C GLY A 105 17.28 -11.20 -0.20
N THR A 106 17.66 -9.93 -0.10
CA THR A 106 19.07 -9.50 -0.14
C THR A 106 19.58 -9.17 1.26
N SER A 107 20.90 -9.30 1.46
CA SER A 107 21.54 -8.72 2.63
C SER A 107 21.54 -7.18 2.48
N TRP A 108 20.89 -6.50 3.40
CA TRP A 108 20.86 -5.04 3.41
C TRP A 108 22.13 -4.48 4.04
N GLU A 109 22.85 -3.65 3.27
CA GLU A 109 24.07 -2.98 3.76
C GLU A 109 23.74 -1.63 4.42
N GLY A 110 22.75 -1.59 5.30
CA GLY A 110 22.37 -0.36 5.99
C GLY A 110 20.86 -0.19 6.12
N PRO A 111 20.41 1.01 6.52
CA PRO A 111 19.00 1.30 6.68
C PRO A 111 18.22 1.20 5.37
N VAL A 112 16.93 0.90 5.49
CA VAL A 112 15.98 0.81 4.38
C VAL A 112 14.87 1.81 4.59
N LEU A 113 14.56 2.61 3.57
CA LEU A 113 13.32 3.38 3.48
C LEU A 113 12.27 2.52 2.76
N VAL A 114 11.28 2.08 3.48
CA VAL A 114 10.09 1.45 2.89
C VAL A 114 9.05 2.53 2.62
N VAL A 115 8.54 2.55 1.38
CA VAL A 115 7.43 3.39 0.94
C VAL A 115 6.25 2.51 0.63
N ASP A 116 5.27 2.42 1.52
CA ASP A 116 4.01 1.74 1.24
C ASP A 116 3.00 2.72 0.67
N LEU A 117 2.84 2.70 -0.65
CA LEU A 117 1.89 3.56 -1.35
C LEU A 117 0.53 2.85 -1.47
N GLY A 118 -0.31 3.11 -0.50
CA GLY A 118 -1.70 2.66 -0.46
C GLY A 118 -2.65 3.51 -1.31
N GLY A 119 -3.95 3.31 -1.13
CA GLY A 119 -4.97 4.12 -1.79
C GLY A 119 -5.19 5.47 -1.11
N GLY A 120 -5.26 5.50 0.21
CA GLY A 120 -5.55 6.70 1.02
C GLY A 120 -4.31 7.38 1.59
N SER A 121 -3.25 6.62 1.89
CA SER A 121 -2.01 7.10 2.52
C SER A 121 -0.77 6.56 1.83
N ALA A 122 0.35 7.25 2.05
CA ALA A 122 1.69 6.76 1.84
C ALA A 122 2.38 6.64 3.21
N GLN A 123 2.85 5.45 3.55
CA GLN A 123 3.61 5.23 4.78
C GLN A 123 5.10 5.24 4.43
N LEU A 124 5.85 6.09 5.10
CA LEU A 124 7.29 6.15 5.01
C LEU A 124 7.87 5.56 6.29
N ILE A 125 8.71 4.55 6.16
CA ILE A 125 9.26 3.81 7.29
C ILE A 125 10.74 3.63 7.03
N VAL A 126 11.58 4.21 7.89
CA VAL A 126 13.03 4.01 7.87
C VAL A 126 13.40 3.07 9.00
N GLY A 127 14.21 2.07 8.71
CA GLY A 127 14.63 1.11 9.69
C GLY A 127 15.77 0.23 9.20
N GLU A 128 16.18 -0.68 10.04
CA GLU A 128 17.17 -1.71 9.71
C GLU A 128 16.51 -3.08 9.64
N ALA A 129 16.95 -3.90 8.70
CA ALA A 129 16.40 -5.24 8.51
C ALA A 129 16.49 -6.12 9.78
N SER A 130 17.51 -5.91 10.60
CA SER A 130 17.79 -6.67 11.82
C SER A 130 17.02 -6.18 13.05
N SER A 131 16.79 -4.86 13.18
CA SER A 131 16.22 -4.23 14.37
C SER A 131 14.81 -3.66 14.16
N GLY A 132 14.36 -3.56 12.90
CA GLY A 132 13.03 -3.04 12.56
C GLY A 132 12.98 -1.53 12.35
N PRO A 133 11.78 -0.94 12.42
CA PRO A 133 11.56 0.50 12.22
C PRO A 133 12.28 1.37 13.24
N LEU A 134 12.89 2.47 12.76
CA LEU A 134 13.49 3.53 13.57
C LEU A 134 12.68 4.83 13.51
N MET A 135 12.15 5.14 12.33
CA MET A 135 11.30 6.31 12.09
C MET A 135 10.16 5.94 11.17
N GLN A 136 8.99 6.50 11.42
CA GLN A 136 7.83 6.27 10.56
C GLN A 136 6.90 7.48 10.53
N VAL A 137 6.21 7.64 9.40
CA VAL A 137 5.13 8.61 9.24
C VAL A 137 4.11 8.10 8.24
N SER A 138 2.84 8.38 8.50
CA SER A 138 1.75 8.16 7.54
C SER A 138 1.31 9.50 6.99
N LEU A 139 1.41 9.66 5.68
CA LEU A 139 1.06 10.88 4.97
C LEU A 139 -0.20 10.67 4.13
N PRO A 140 -1.10 11.67 4.01
CA PRO A 140 -2.32 11.56 3.21
C PRO A 140 -2.03 11.67 1.70
N LEU A 141 -1.07 10.88 1.21
CA LEU A 141 -0.54 10.88 -0.15
C LEU A 141 -0.81 9.59 -0.93
N GLY A 142 -1.81 8.82 -0.51
CA GLY A 142 -2.20 7.59 -1.22
C GLY A 142 -2.69 7.86 -2.64
N SER A 143 -2.51 6.87 -3.52
CA SER A 143 -2.74 7.01 -4.96
C SER A 143 -4.17 7.39 -5.36
N ASN A 144 -5.20 6.89 -4.66
CA ASN A 144 -6.58 7.33 -4.92
C ASN A 144 -6.79 8.76 -4.46
N ARG A 145 -6.34 9.07 -3.23
CA ARG A 145 -6.50 10.41 -2.64
C ARG A 145 -5.82 11.49 -3.49
N THR A 146 -4.57 11.26 -3.89
CA THR A 146 -3.82 12.20 -4.72
C THR A 146 -4.46 12.37 -6.10
N THR A 147 -4.98 11.28 -6.69
CA THR A 147 -5.73 11.35 -7.94
C THR A 147 -7.01 12.16 -7.77
N GLU A 148 -7.84 11.85 -6.77
CA GLU A 148 -9.11 12.56 -6.53
C GLU A 148 -8.94 14.06 -6.24
N ARG A 149 -7.80 14.44 -5.65
CA ARG A 149 -7.53 15.83 -5.27
C ARG A 149 -6.87 16.65 -6.37
N PHE A 150 -6.00 16.05 -7.16
CA PHE A 150 -5.11 16.80 -8.08
C PHE A 150 -5.31 16.46 -9.55
N VAL A 151 -5.93 15.34 -9.90
CA VAL A 151 -6.05 14.86 -11.29
C VAL A 151 -7.52 14.76 -11.69
N GLU A 152 -8.08 15.86 -12.21
CA GLU A 152 -9.46 15.92 -12.67
C GLU A 152 -9.62 15.28 -14.06
N ASN A 153 -8.63 15.48 -14.93
CA ASN A 153 -8.72 15.10 -16.34
C ASN A 153 -8.29 13.64 -16.58
N ASP A 154 -8.83 13.04 -17.63
CA ASP A 154 -8.39 11.75 -18.18
C ASP A 154 -8.33 11.88 -19.72
N PRO A 155 -7.16 11.95 -20.29
CA PRO A 155 -5.79 11.88 -19.72
C PRO A 155 -5.44 12.99 -18.74
N ALA A 156 -4.54 12.66 -17.78
CA ALA A 156 -4.06 13.60 -16.78
C ALA A 156 -3.24 14.74 -17.42
N LYS A 157 -3.45 15.97 -16.99
CA LYS A 157 -2.68 17.11 -17.53
C LYS A 157 -1.34 17.27 -16.81
N LYS A 158 -0.30 17.68 -17.54
CA LYS A 158 1.05 17.96 -16.98
C LYS A 158 1.02 18.96 -15.82
N LYS A 159 0.12 19.97 -15.89
CA LYS A 159 -0.07 20.94 -14.81
C LYS A 159 -0.58 20.28 -13.53
N GLU A 160 -1.51 19.33 -13.64
CA GLU A 160 -2.06 18.61 -12.48
C GLU A 160 -0.98 17.79 -11.78
N LEU A 161 -0.15 17.08 -12.56
CA LEU A 161 0.96 16.30 -12.00
C LEU A 161 2.03 17.18 -11.37
N ARG A 162 2.27 18.37 -11.91
CA ARG A 162 3.20 19.34 -11.31
C ARG A 162 2.67 19.87 -9.97
N THR A 163 1.42 20.24 -9.89
CA THR A 163 0.81 20.70 -8.64
C THR A 163 0.81 19.58 -7.58
N LEU A 164 0.58 18.33 -7.99
CA LEU A 164 0.74 17.17 -7.12
C LEU A 164 2.18 17.02 -6.62
N ASP A 165 3.16 17.14 -7.50
CA ASP A 165 4.59 17.04 -7.17
C ASP A 165 5.01 18.06 -6.10
N GLU A 166 4.60 19.31 -6.29
CA GLU A 166 4.83 20.40 -5.34
C GLU A 166 4.19 20.06 -3.97
N HIS A 167 2.94 19.63 -3.97
CA HIS A 167 2.24 19.23 -2.75
C HIS A 167 2.92 18.05 -2.03
N VAL A 168 3.36 17.03 -2.77
CA VAL A 168 4.09 15.90 -2.17
C VAL A 168 5.34 16.39 -1.46
N LYS A 169 6.13 17.25 -2.09
CA LYS A 169 7.37 17.80 -1.51
C LYS A 169 7.11 18.62 -0.24
N GLU A 170 6.02 19.39 -0.21
CA GLU A 170 5.61 20.15 0.99
C GLU A 170 5.23 19.26 2.16
N MET A 171 4.66 18.07 1.87
CA MET A 171 4.22 17.12 2.90
C MET A 171 5.33 16.25 3.49
N MET A 172 6.53 16.27 2.91
CA MET A 172 7.61 15.37 3.36
C MET A 172 8.13 15.73 4.75
N PRO A 173 8.47 14.72 5.56
CA PRO A 173 9.09 14.95 6.85
C PRO A 173 10.52 15.50 6.68
N GLY A 174 10.95 16.36 7.60
CA GLY A 174 12.31 16.93 7.62
C GLY A 174 13.40 15.94 8.04
N TRP A 175 13.30 14.67 7.63
CA TRP A 175 14.28 13.64 7.95
C TRP A 175 15.54 13.80 7.11
N SER A 176 16.69 13.69 7.76
CA SER A 176 17.98 13.58 7.07
C SER A 176 18.37 12.10 6.99
N LEU A 177 18.41 11.54 5.78
CA LEU A 177 18.76 10.14 5.56
C LEU A 177 20.24 10.01 5.13
N SER A 178 20.92 8.98 5.66
CA SER A 178 22.28 8.68 5.24
C SER A 178 22.34 8.27 3.76
N GLN A 179 23.49 8.45 3.11
CA GLN A 179 23.68 8.08 1.69
C GLN A 179 23.51 6.57 1.42
N ARG A 180 23.59 5.73 2.45
CA ARG A 180 23.49 4.27 2.34
C ARG A 180 22.07 3.72 2.45
N VAL A 181 21.06 4.59 2.55
CA VAL A 181 19.66 4.14 2.64
C VAL A 181 19.18 3.59 1.29
N SER A 182 18.80 2.32 1.27
CA SER A 182 18.12 1.71 0.13
C SER A 182 16.62 2.01 0.18
N VAL A 183 15.96 2.16 -0.97
CA VAL A 183 14.53 2.43 -1.04
C VAL A 183 13.77 1.23 -1.59
N VAL A 184 12.73 0.83 -0.86
CA VAL A 184 11.81 -0.25 -1.24
C VAL A 184 10.39 0.28 -1.28
N ALA A 185 9.74 0.18 -2.44
CA ALA A 185 8.33 0.49 -2.57
C ALA A 185 7.48 -0.78 -2.51
N VAL A 186 6.39 -0.72 -1.76
CA VAL A 186 5.39 -1.79 -1.65
C VAL A 186 4.00 -1.27 -2.00
N GLY A 187 3.03 -2.15 -2.01
CA GLY A 187 1.65 -1.81 -2.31
C GLY A 187 1.25 -2.10 -3.75
N GLY A 188 -0.05 -1.93 -4.01
CA GLY A 188 -0.64 -2.26 -5.31
C GLY A 188 -0.20 -1.32 -6.43
N SER A 189 0.06 -0.05 -6.13
CA SER A 189 0.52 0.94 -7.10
C SER A 189 1.96 0.66 -7.52
N ALA A 190 2.87 0.40 -6.58
CA ALA A 190 4.25 0.02 -6.86
C ALA A 190 4.33 -1.23 -7.76
N ARG A 191 3.56 -2.28 -7.44
CA ARG A 191 3.50 -3.48 -8.29
C ARG A 191 2.91 -3.23 -9.68
N ALA A 192 1.99 -2.29 -9.82
CA ALA A 192 1.40 -1.96 -11.12
C ALA A 192 2.40 -1.26 -12.04
N ILE A 193 3.33 -0.48 -11.50
CA ILE A 193 4.41 0.15 -12.28
C ILE A 193 5.21 -0.91 -13.03
N LEU A 194 5.52 -2.05 -12.40
CA LEU A 194 6.25 -3.15 -13.04
C LEU A 194 5.50 -3.81 -14.21
N LYS A 195 4.19 -3.63 -14.31
CA LYS A 195 3.42 -4.07 -15.48
C LYS A 195 3.51 -3.08 -16.64
N ILE A 196 3.71 -1.80 -16.35
CA ILE A 196 3.80 -0.73 -17.35
C ILE A 196 5.23 -0.64 -17.90
N THR A 197 6.22 -0.81 -17.04
CA THR A 197 7.63 -0.77 -17.48
C THR A 197 8.41 -1.94 -16.87
N ARG A 198 9.36 -2.45 -17.67
CA ARG A 198 10.33 -3.47 -17.24
C ARG A 198 11.69 -2.86 -16.90
N ASP A 199 11.81 -1.55 -17.03
CA ASP A 199 13.04 -0.82 -16.75
C ASP A 199 13.30 -0.71 -15.24
N SER A 200 14.54 -0.37 -14.89
CA SER A 200 14.89 0.02 -13.53
C SER A 200 14.09 1.26 -13.12
N LEU A 201 13.59 1.28 -11.89
CA LEU A 201 12.77 2.38 -11.38
C LEU A 201 13.68 3.49 -10.81
N THR A 202 14.36 4.19 -11.70
CA THR A 202 15.07 5.44 -11.38
C THR A 202 14.08 6.61 -11.38
N VAL A 203 14.42 7.68 -10.66
CA VAL A 203 13.64 8.93 -10.66
C VAL A 203 13.44 9.43 -12.09
N GLU A 204 14.52 9.48 -12.89
CA GLU A 204 14.47 9.90 -14.29
C GLU A 204 13.45 9.06 -15.10
N ARG A 205 13.54 7.72 -14.99
CA ARG A 205 12.61 6.84 -15.71
C ARG A 205 11.17 7.01 -15.22
N MET A 206 10.94 7.16 -13.91
CA MET A 206 9.61 7.40 -13.36
C MET A 206 9.03 8.75 -13.81
N ARG A 207 9.83 9.80 -13.84
CA ARG A 207 9.39 11.11 -14.35
C ARG A 207 8.98 11.04 -15.81
N LYS A 208 9.79 10.39 -16.63
CA LYS A 208 9.46 10.15 -18.04
C LYS A 208 8.19 9.32 -18.19
N LEU A 209 8.09 8.22 -17.45
CA LEU A 209 6.94 7.32 -17.47
C LEU A 209 5.64 8.05 -17.07
N ALA A 210 5.67 8.87 -16.00
CA ALA A 210 4.51 9.64 -15.58
C ALA A 210 3.97 10.55 -16.70
N LEU A 211 4.87 11.18 -17.47
CA LEU A 211 4.50 12.00 -18.61
C LEU A 211 3.97 11.16 -19.77
N GLU A 212 4.65 10.06 -20.13
CA GLU A 212 4.23 9.17 -21.21
C GLU A 212 2.79 8.65 -21.00
N ILE A 213 2.52 8.11 -19.80
CA ILE A 213 1.18 7.56 -19.50
C ILE A 213 0.12 8.65 -19.27
N SER A 214 0.53 9.88 -18.93
CA SER A 214 -0.41 11.00 -18.81
C SER A 214 -0.93 11.53 -20.15
N GLU A 215 -0.36 11.08 -21.25
CA GLU A 215 -0.85 11.39 -22.61
C GLU A 215 -1.92 10.39 -23.09
N LEU A 216 -2.12 9.29 -22.35
CA LEU A 216 -3.05 8.22 -22.69
C LEU A 216 -4.28 8.25 -21.78
N PRO A 217 -5.50 8.06 -22.32
CA PRO A 217 -6.67 7.78 -21.49
C PRO A 217 -6.44 6.54 -20.60
N SER A 218 -6.92 6.58 -19.37
CA SER A 218 -6.75 5.48 -18.43
C SER A 218 -7.30 4.14 -18.94
N ALA A 219 -8.36 4.17 -19.75
CA ALA A 219 -8.91 2.98 -20.40
C ALA A 219 -7.94 2.33 -21.42
N VAL A 220 -7.14 3.14 -22.12
CA VAL A 220 -6.09 2.65 -23.02
C VAL A 220 -4.97 2.01 -22.20
N LEU A 221 -4.49 2.70 -21.18
CA LEU A 221 -3.46 2.19 -20.26
C LEU A 221 -3.88 0.87 -19.59
N ALA A 222 -5.15 0.77 -19.18
CA ALA A 222 -5.72 -0.46 -18.59
C ALA A 222 -5.61 -1.63 -19.57
N ARG A 223 -6.03 -1.44 -20.82
CA ARG A 223 -6.03 -2.47 -21.86
C ARG A 223 -4.61 -2.90 -22.24
N GLU A 224 -3.71 -1.95 -22.47
CA GLU A 224 -2.35 -2.23 -22.95
C GLU A 224 -1.48 -2.96 -21.92
N HIS A 225 -1.69 -2.67 -20.63
CA HIS A 225 -0.86 -3.22 -19.56
C HIS A 225 -1.59 -4.23 -18.66
N GLY A 226 -2.80 -4.63 -19.00
CA GLY A 226 -3.58 -5.60 -18.21
C GLY A 226 -3.84 -5.11 -16.77
N LEU A 227 -4.14 -3.81 -16.63
CA LEU A 227 -4.49 -3.21 -15.34
C LEU A 227 -6.00 -3.17 -15.17
N ALA A 228 -6.47 -3.26 -13.92
CA ALA A 228 -7.85 -2.89 -13.62
C ALA A 228 -8.06 -1.38 -13.92
N PRO A 229 -9.22 -0.96 -14.47
CA PRO A 229 -9.48 0.43 -14.86
C PRO A 229 -9.17 1.44 -13.74
N GLU A 230 -9.59 1.15 -12.51
CA GLU A 230 -9.35 2.01 -11.34
C GLU A 230 -7.86 2.12 -11.02
N ARG A 231 -7.09 1.04 -11.28
CA ARG A 231 -5.64 1.04 -11.10
C ARG A 231 -4.95 1.88 -12.16
N ALA A 232 -5.35 1.75 -13.42
CA ALA A 232 -4.82 2.56 -14.51
C ALA A 232 -5.05 4.06 -14.27
N ARG A 233 -6.24 4.43 -13.79
CA ARG A 233 -6.62 5.83 -13.50
C ARG A 233 -5.69 6.51 -12.50
N VAL A 234 -5.19 5.81 -11.51
CA VAL A 234 -4.32 6.37 -10.46
C VAL A 234 -2.82 6.33 -10.78
N MET A 235 -2.41 5.69 -11.86
CA MET A 235 -0.98 5.48 -12.14
C MET A 235 -0.18 6.76 -12.35
N PRO A 236 -0.66 7.79 -13.08
CA PRO A 236 0.08 9.03 -13.25
C PRO A 236 0.39 9.70 -11.91
N ALA A 237 -0.60 9.78 -11.01
CA ALA A 237 -0.43 10.34 -9.67
C ALA A 237 0.49 9.48 -8.80
N ALA A 238 0.32 8.16 -8.82
CA ALA A 238 1.13 7.23 -8.04
C ALA A 238 2.63 7.31 -8.40
N ILE A 239 2.95 7.34 -9.68
CA ILE A 239 4.34 7.44 -10.16
C ILE A 239 4.94 8.80 -9.80
N THR A 240 4.17 9.88 -9.98
CA THR A 240 4.58 11.24 -9.60
C THR A 240 4.88 11.31 -8.09
N THR A 241 4.01 10.74 -7.25
CA THR A 241 4.21 10.70 -5.80
C THR A 241 5.49 9.95 -5.42
N LEU A 242 5.73 8.76 -5.98
CA LEU A 242 6.95 7.99 -5.69
C LEU A 242 8.21 8.71 -6.14
N ALA A 243 8.20 9.32 -7.33
CA ALA A 243 9.35 10.08 -7.82
C ALA A 243 9.66 11.29 -6.92
N ALA A 244 8.63 12.02 -6.48
CA ALA A 244 8.80 13.18 -5.59
C ALA A 244 9.34 12.78 -4.20
N ILE A 245 8.90 11.62 -3.66
CA ILE A 245 9.43 11.07 -2.40
C ILE A 245 10.93 10.76 -2.54
N LEU A 246 11.34 10.10 -3.62
CA LEU A 246 12.75 9.79 -3.84
C LEU A 246 13.61 11.05 -3.98
N GLU A 247 13.16 12.02 -4.76
CA GLU A 247 13.85 13.29 -4.94
C GLU A 247 14.04 14.05 -3.62
N HIS A 248 12.99 14.06 -2.79
CA HIS A 248 13.07 14.72 -1.47
C HIS A 248 14.19 14.15 -0.61
N PHE A 249 14.38 12.84 -0.64
CA PHE A 249 15.42 12.16 0.13
C PHE A 249 16.76 12.00 -0.62
N ASP A 250 16.91 12.65 -1.78
CA ASP A 250 18.11 12.53 -2.62
C ASP A 250 18.42 11.07 -2.97
N ARG A 251 17.40 10.33 -3.40
CA ARG A 251 17.53 8.93 -3.86
C ARG A 251 17.25 8.86 -5.35
N ASP A 252 18.05 8.09 -6.06
CA ASP A 252 17.99 7.99 -7.52
C ASP A 252 17.10 6.84 -8.00
N ARG A 253 16.86 5.83 -7.14
CA ARG A 253 16.13 4.60 -7.51
C ARG A 253 15.39 3.95 -6.35
N LEU A 254 14.43 3.09 -6.70
CA LEU A 254 13.77 2.20 -5.76
C LEU A 254 13.68 0.76 -6.30
N THR A 255 13.53 -0.19 -5.36
CA THR A 255 13.17 -1.58 -5.65
C THR A 255 11.71 -1.81 -5.27
N VAL A 256 10.96 -2.57 -6.06
CA VAL A 256 9.59 -2.96 -5.69
C VAL A 256 9.60 -4.31 -5.03
N ALA A 257 9.08 -4.38 -3.79
CA ALA A 257 8.89 -5.64 -3.09
C ALA A 257 7.44 -6.14 -3.22
N ARG A 258 7.29 -7.46 -3.14
CA ARG A 258 5.97 -8.10 -3.13
C ARG A 258 5.43 -8.35 -1.73
N GLY A 259 6.28 -8.28 -0.71
CA GLY A 259 5.91 -8.38 0.70
C GLY A 259 5.37 -7.07 1.26
N GLY A 260 4.58 -7.16 2.32
CA GLY A 260 4.01 -6.03 3.02
C GLY A 260 3.34 -6.50 4.31
N LEU A 261 2.26 -5.84 4.73
CA LEU A 261 1.55 -6.12 5.98
C LEU A 261 1.25 -7.61 6.19
N ARG A 262 0.71 -8.30 5.17
CA ARG A 262 0.33 -9.72 5.29
C ARG A 262 1.51 -10.63 5.53
N GLU A 263 2.57 -10.44 4.75
CA GLU A 263 3.80 -11.22 4.86
C GLU A 263 4.49 -10.96 6.19
N GLY A 264 4.57 -9.70 6.64
CA GLY A 264 5.10 -9.33 7.94
C GLY A 264 4.30 -9.92 9.10
N THR A 265 2.97 -9.93 9.00
CA THR A 265 2.08 -10.60 9.95
C THR A 265 2.41 -12.09 10.07
N LEU A 266 2.49 -12.80 8.94
CA LEU A 266 2.79 -14.24 8.93
C LEU A 266 4.18 -14.55 9.48
N LEU A 267 5.18 -13.72 9.17
CA LEU A 267 6.54 -13.86 9.73
C LEU A 267 6.56 -13.65 11.25
N THR A 268 5.76 -12.71 11.76
CA THR A 268 5.65 -12.43 13.19
C THR A 268 5.00 -13.59 13.93
N LEU A 269 3.89 -14.10 13.41
CA LEU A 269 3.21 -15.28 13.97
C LEU A 269 4.08 -16.53 13.95
N ALA A 270 4.86 -16.73 12.89
CA ALA A 270 5.75 -17.89 12.74
C ALA A 270 6.88 -17.90 13.79
N GLU A 271 7.24 -16.75 14.35
CA GLU A 271 8.18 -16.65 15.46
C GLU A 271 7.51 -16.81 16.84
N GLY A 272 6.22 -17.14 16.88
CA GLY A 272 5.46 -17.28 18.12
C GLY A 272 5.17 -15.96 18.82
N LYS A 273 5.29 -14.83 18.11
CA LYS A 273 4.97 -13.49 18.65
C LYS A 273 3.50 -13.20 18.42
N GLU A 274 2.89 -12.53 19.38
CA GLU A 274 1.55 -11.97 19.21
C GLU A 274 1.58 -10.74 18.29
N ILE A 275 0.47 -10.51 17.61
CA ILE A 275 0.28 -9.34 16.77
C ILE A 275 -0.62 -8.36 17.50
#